data_3f0c7119b8fae07555bf07e4e157853a
#
_entry.id   3f0c7119b8fae07555bf07e4e157853a
#
_cell.length_a   1.000
_cell.length_b   1.000
_cell.length_c   1.000
_cell.angle_alpha   90.00
_cell.angle_beta   90.00
_cell.angle_gamma   90.00
#
_symmetry.space_group_name_H-M   'P 1'
#
loop_
_entity.id
_entity.type
_entity.pdbx_description
1 polymer ?
#
loop_
_entity_poly.entity_id
_entity_poly.type
_entity_poly.pdbx_seq_one_letter_code
_entity_poly.pdbx_strand_id
1 'polypeptide(L)'
;MMLAVTGCKVQLSAPAPGSSPGPAPSATSAPATSGPSTAAVAGPLVIEPAAGFSPVYRLIDHARHSIDVTMYEFSDGTAEHGLALAEARGVRVRVVLDKREESVNSGAYQYLTSHGVKVVWSWSKYQYTHQKTVVIDGAEAVIMTANLTRTYYPTSRDFLVVDSNPADVAAISAVFDADFAHAAVTPGDGTDLVWSPTDSQQKLLAVINGATSSLRIYSEEMGDTEVEDALIDAAKRGVDVQVCGENEDGEYNSAYSRLADAGVHISYYSSSTGFYIHGKVIEADYGTAHAKVFIGSENFSSTSLDRNRELGLIVSDPAVLSAIASTFAADFQRGQHVPSA
;
A
#
# COMPACT_ATOMS: atom_id res chain seq x y z
N MET A 1 -16.98 -25.78 4.51
CA MET A 1 -17.80 -24.65 4.97
C MET A 1 -17.12 -23.43 4.36
N MET A 2 -17.68 -22.89 3.31
CA MET A 2 -17.05 -21.84 2.51
C MET A 2 -17.25 -20.51 3.26
N LEU A 3 -16.20 -19.94 3.86
CA LEU A 3 -16.21 -18.54 4.29
C LEU A 3 -15.98 -17.66 3.04
N ALA A 4 -17.00 -16.91 2.71
CA ALA A 4 -16.89 -15.84 1.73
C ALA A 4 -16.15 -14.67 2.37
N VAL A 5 -14.99 -14.34 1.87
CA VAL A 5 -14.29 -13.09 2.19
C VAL A 5 -15.12 -11.96 1.58
N THR A 6 -15.86 -11.26 2.43
CA THR A 6 -16.62 -10.08 2.05
C THR A 6 -15.64 -8.91 1.94
N GLY A 7 -15.44 -8.42 0.72
CA GLY A 7 -14.69 -7.18 0.49
C GLY A 7 -15.26 -6.04 1.34
N CYS A 8 -14.38 -5.27 1.93
CA CYS A 8 -14.68 -4.18 2.85
C CYS A 8 -15.62 -3.16 2.18
N LYS A 9 -16.91 -3.17 2.53
CA LYS A 9 -17.87 -2.13 2.17
C LYS A 9 -18.05 -1.22 3.36
N VAL A 10 -17.25 -0.19 3.46
CA VAL A 10 -17.54 0.93 4.37
C VAL A 10 -18.65 1.77 3.76
N GLN A 11 -19.86 1.62 4.27
CA GLN A 11 -21.01 2.41 3.87
C GLN A 11 -21.12 3.65 4.78
N LEU A 12 -20.51 4.75 4.33
CA LEU A 12 -20.67 6.05 5.00
C LEU A 12 -22.04 6.65 4.67
N SER A 13 -22.89 6.81 5.68
CA SER A 13 -24.17 7.48 5.59
C SER A 13 -23.95 8.99 5.40
N ALA A 14 -24.56 9.57 4.38
CA ALA A 14 -24.54 11.02 4.14
C ALA A 14 -25.34 11.77 5.23
N PRO A 15 -24.88 12.94 5.71
CA PRO A 15 -25.65 13.77 6.62
C PRO A 15 -26.73 14.57 5.89
N ALA A 16 -27.89 14.71 6.52
CA ALA A 16 -29.02 15.49 6.06
C ALA A 16 -28.74 17.00 6.09
N PRO A 17 -29.39 17.83 5.23
CA PRO A 17 -29.18 19.27 5.22
C PRO A 17 -29.95 19.95 6.37
N GLY A 18 -29.26 20.67 7.22
CA GLY A 18 -29.84 21.41 8.34
C GLY A 18 -29.22 22.79 8.57
N SER A 19 -30.02 23.83 8.35
CA SER A 19 -30.06 25.17 8.95
C SER A 19 -28.77 25.96 9.21
N SER A 20 -28.76 27.19 8.71
CA SER A 20 -27.74 28.23 8.85
C SER A 20 -27.43 28.62 10.29
N PRO A 21 -26.17 28.88 10.63
CA PRO A 21 -25.81 29.46 11.93
C PRO A 21 -25.65 31.00 11.87
N GLY A 22 -26.08 31.67 12.94
CA GLY A 22 -25.81 33.05 13.23
C GLY A 22 -24.36 33.33 13.64
N PRO A 23 -23.90 34.59 13.73
CA PRO A 23 -22.51 34.98 13.86
C PRO A 23 -21.91 34.57 15.22
N ALA A 24 -20.75 33.94 15.17
CA ALA A 24 -19.97 33.51 16.33
C ALA A 24 -19.06 34.65 16.85
N PRO A 25 -18.75 34.66 18.15
CA PRO A 25 -17.82 35.63 18.74
C PRO A 25 -16.36 35.25 18.41
N SER A 26 -15.53 36.27 18.22
CA SER A 26 -14.10 36.19 17.95
C SER A 26 -13.35 35.42 19.06
N ALA A 27 -12.76 34.26 18.70
CA ALA A 27 -11.87 33.56 19.59
C ALA A 27 -10.43 33.97 19.33
N THR A 28 -9.77 34.37 20.40
CA THR A 28 -8.32 34.66 20.46
C THR A 28 -7.52 33.41 20.15
N SER A 29 -6.67 33.44 19.12
CA SER A 29 -5.82 32.34 18.70
C SER A 29 -4.71 32.09 19.74
N ALA A 30 -4.74 30.92 20.34
CA ALA A 30 -3.57 30.35 21.05
C ALA A 30 -2.51 29.89 20.01
N PRO A 31 -1.20 29.97 20.31
CA PRO A 31 -0.19 29.53 19.36
C PRO A 31 -0.26 28.02 19.21
N ALA A 32 -0.39 27.56 17.95
CA ALA A 32 -0.30 26.15 17.59
C ALA A 32 1.12 25.65 17.88
N THR A 33 1.26 24.74 18.83
CA THR A 33 2.48 23.94 18.98
C THR A 33 2.59 23.05 17.76
N SER A 34 3.50 23.41 16.85
CA SER A 34 3.92 22.57 15.75
C SER A 34 4.59 21.32 16.34
N GLY A 35 3.88 20.19 16.33
CA GLY A 35 4.50 18.88 16.50
C GLY A 35 5.49 18.63 15.35
N PRO A 36 6.46 17.72 15.51
CA PRO A 36 7.44 17.44 14.48
C PRO A 36 6.73 17.04 13.19
N SER A 37 6.93 17.83 12.14
CA SER A 37 6.45 17.51 10.79
C SER A 37 7.24 16.31 10.31
N THR A 38 6.60 15.13 10.28
CA THR A 38 7.14 13.99 9.56
C THR A 38 7.24 14.36 8.09
N ALA A 39 8.42 14.21 7.48
CA ALA A 39 8.60 14.52 6.06
C ALA A 39 7.61 13.71 5.24
N ALA A 40 6.71 14.37 4.51
CA ALA A 40 5.69 13.71 3.70
C ALA A 40 6.27 13.05 2.44
N VAL A 41 7.46 13.50 2.02
CA VAL A 41 8.26 12.93 0.92
C VAL A 41 9.71 12.83 1.39
N ALA A 42 10.31 11.66 1.27
CA ALA A 42 11.69 11.41 1.66
C ALA A 42 12.40 10.60 0.56
N GLY A 43 13.20 11.28 -0.27
CA GLY A 43 13.83 10.63 -1.43
C GLY A 43 12.74 10.09 -2.40
N PRO A 44 12.79 8.79 -2.73
CA PRO A 44 11.80 8.15 -3.60
C PRO A 44 10.47 7.82 -2.87
N LEU A 45 10.34 8.06 -1.57
CA LEU A 45 9.16 7.69 -0.77
C LEU A 45 8.15 8.83 -0.66
N VAL A 46 6.90 8.52 -0.92
CA VAL A 46 5.72 9.37 -0.68
C VAL A 46 4.88 8.74 0.44
N ILE A 47 4.48 9.53 1.44
CA ILE A 47 3.75 9.05 2.62
C ILE A 47 2.38 9.73 2.68
N GLU A 48 1.32 8.91 2.60
CA GLU A 48 -0.06 9.37 2.72
C GLU A 48 -0.53 9.33 4.18
N PRO A 49 -1.48 10.20 4.54
CA PRO A 49 -2.18 11.21 3.73
C PRO A 49 -1.43 12.55 3.58
N ALA A 50 -0.26 12.71 4.18
CA ALA A 50 0.41 14.01 4.30
C ALA A 50 0.90 14.58 2.94
N ALA A 51 1.34 13.74 2.01
CA ALA A 51 1.88 14.15 0.71
C ALA A 51 0.82 14.38 -0.36
N GLY A 52 -0.30 13.67 -0.30
CA GLY A 52 -1.26 13.57 -1.40
C GLY A 52 -0.68 12.92 -2.66
N PHE A 53 -1.53 12.58 -3.61
CA PHE A 53 -1.13 11.89 -4.86
C PHE A 53 -0.51 12.81 -5.92
N SER A 54 -0.26 14.08 -5.62
CA SER A 54 0.35 15.03 -6.56
C SER A 54 1.71 14.57 -7.13
N PRO A 55 2.57 13.81 -6.43
CA PRO A 55 3.77 13.24 -7.03
C PRO A 55 3.46 12.26 -8.17
N VAL A 56 2.47 11.38 -8.02
CA VAL A 56 2.04 10.43 -9.05
C VAL A 56 1.44 11.18 -10.25
N TYR A 57 0.58 12.15 -10.01
CA TYR A 57 -0.01 12.96 -11.09
C TYR A 57 1.06 13.68 -11.91
N ARG A 58 2.10 14.24 -11.26
CA ARG A 58 3.21 14.87 -11.96
C ARG A 58 3.99 13.90 -12.86
N LEU A 59 4.20 12.66 -12.41
CA LEU A 59 4.84 11.63 -13.25
C LEU A 59 4.00 11.32 -14.48
N ILE A 60 2.69 11.15 -14.32
CA ILE A 60 1.74 10.95 -15.43
C ILE A 60 1.78 12.15 -16.41
N ASP A 61 1.76 13.37 -15.88
CA ASP A 61 1.77 14.60 -16.70
C ASP A 61 3.07 14.77 -17.50
N HIS A 62 4.21 14.31 -16.95
CA HIS A 62 5.53 14.45 -17.58
C HIS A 62 5.92 13.28 -18.49
N ALA A 63 5.14 12.22 -18.53
CA ALA A 63 5.37 11.07 -19.40
C ALA A 63 5.45 11.48 -20.87
N ARG A 64 6.40 10.88 -21.61
CA ARG A 64 6.71 11.24 -23.02
C ARG A 64 6.50 10.12 -24.00
N HIS A 65 6.59 8.85 -23.55
CA HIS A 65 6.61 7.69 -24.43
C HIS A 65 5.52 6.66 -24.06
N SER A 66 5.43 6.32 -22.79
CA SER A 66 4.48 5.28 -22.33
C SER A 66 4.11 5.42 -20.87
N ILE A 67 2.88 4.98 -20.55
CA ILE A 67 2.40 4.77 -19.19
C ILE A 67 1.71 3.40 -19.17
N ASP A 68 2.16 2.53 -18.27
CA ASP A 68 1.57 1.22 -18.04
C ASP A 68 1.08 1.14 -16.58
N VAL A 69 -0.20 0.89 -16.39
CA VAL A 69 -0.86 0.90 -15.06
C VAL A 69 -1.45 -0.47 -14.75
N THR A 70 -1.09 -1.05 -13.61
CA THR A 70 -1.83 -2.15 -13.01
C THR A 70 -2.49 -1.64 -11.73
N MET A 71 -3.82 -1.79 -11.61
CA MET A 71 -4.56 -1.24 -10.47
C MET A 71 -5.68 -2.16 -10.03
N TYR A 72 -5.74 -2.39 -8.71
CA TYR A 72 -6.82 -3.15 -8.09
C TYR A 72 -8.13 -2.38 -8.08
N GLU A 73 -8.14 -1.19 -7.46
CA GLU A 73 -9.30 -0.28 -7.48
C GLU A 73 -8.91 1.07 -8.05
N PHE A 74 -9.66 1.53 -9.06
CA PHE A 74 -9.41 2.78 -9.75
C PHE A 74 -10.68 3.62 -9.89
N SER A 75 -10.77 4.69 -9.11
CA SER A 75 -11.87 5.69 -9.18
C SER A 75 -11.38 7.12 -8.93
N ASP A 76 -10.07 7.37 -9.13
CA ASP A 76 -9.48 8.72 -9.05
C ASP A 76 -9.62 9.47 -10.37
N GLY A 77 -10.63 10.32 -10.48
CA GLY A 77 -10.87 11.13 -11.68
C GLY A 77 -9.72 12.06 -12.07
N THR A 78 -8.79 12.43 -11.16
CA THR A 78 -7.60 13.22 -11.50
C THR A 78 -6.59 12.36 -12.25
N ALA A 79 -6.33 11.14 -11.76
CA ALA A 79 -5.46 10.19 -12.44
C ALA A 79 -6.06 9.75 -13.78
N GLU A 80 -7.37 9.44 -13.83
CA GLU A 80 -8.08 9.11 -15.08
C GLU A 80 -7.92 10.21 -16.13
N HIS A 81 -8.14 11.46 -15.73
CA HIS A 81 -8.00 12.61 -16.63
C HIS A 81 -6.55 12.80 -17.11
N GLY A 82 -5.56 12.65 -16.21
CA GLY A 82 -4.14 12.72 -16.55
C GLY A 82 -3.74 11.65 -17.58
N LEU A 83 -4.19 10.40 -17.41
CA LEU A 83 -3.94 9.31 -18.36
C LEU A 83 -4.58 9.57 -19.73
N ALA A 84 -5.83 10.06 -19.76
CA ALA A 84 -6.52 10.44 -21.00
C ALA A 84 -5.79 11.58 -21.71
N LEU A 85 -5.31 12.59 -20.99
CA LEU A 85 -4.51 13.68 -21.57
C LEU A 85 -3.14 13.18 -22.08
N ALA A 86 -2.52 12.22 -21.40
CA ALA A 86 -1.27 11.62 -21.88
C ALA A 86 -1.49 10.89 -23.21
N GLU A 87 -2.53 10.07 -23.34
CA GLU A 87 -2.90 9.42 -24.61
C GLU A 87 -3.17 10.44 -25.71
N ALA A 88 -3.91 11.52 -25.40
CA ALA A 88 -4.17 12.60 -26.36
C ALA A 88 -2.90 13.35 -26.83
N ARG A 89 -1.83 13.36 -26.00
CA ARG A 89 -0.51 13.89 -26.37
C ARG A 89 0.32 12.93 -27.21
N GLY A 90 -0.14 11.70 -27.44
CA GLY A 90 0.57 10.66 -28.19
C GLY A 90 1.42 9.74 -27.31
N VAL A 91 1.33 9.84 -25.99
CA VAL A 91 1.90 8.86 -25.06
C VAL A 91 1.09 7.58 -25.14
N ARG A 92 1.73 6.43 -25.29
CA ARG A 92 1.03 5.13 -25.27
C ARG A 92 0.57 4.79 -23.86
N VAL A 93 -0.72 4.76 -23.60
CA VAL A 93 -1.26 4.42 -22.28
C VAL A 93 -1.96 3.06 -22.30
N ARG A 94 -1.57 2.18 -21.38
CA ARG A 94 -2.19 0.86 -21.19
C ARG A 94 -2.53 0.65 -19.72
N VAL A 95 -3.68 0.02 -19.46
CA VAL A 95 -4.18 -0.18 -18.08
C VAL A 95 -4.71 -1.61 -17.92
N VAL A 96 -4.31 -2.28 -16.85
CA VAL A 96 -4.90 -3.53 -16.35
C VAL A 96 -5.69 -3.19 -15.10
N LEU A 97 -7.00 -3.47 -15.10
CA LEU A 97 -7.89 -3.28 -13.93
C LEU A 97 -8.38 -4.62 -13.41
N ASP A 98 -8.43 -4.78 -12.09
CA ASP A 98 -8.94 -6.02 -11.52
C ASP A 98 -10.41 -6.23 -11.90
N LYS A 99 -10.72 -7.43 -12.45
CA LYS A 99 -12.07 -7.79 -12.91
C LYS A 99 -13.03 -8.04 -11.77
N ARG A 100 -12.54 -8.48 -10.62
CA ARG A 100 -13.42 -8.77 -9.47
C ARG A 100 -13.94 -7.50 -8.82
N GLU A 101 -13.18 -6.40 -8.99
CA GLU A 101 -13.60 -5.05 -8.57
C GLU A 101 -14.26 -4.27 -9.72
N GLU A 102 -14.93 -4.96 -10.65
CA GLU A 102 -15.63 -4.32 -11.77
C GLU A 102 -16.63 -3.24 -11.32
N SER A 103 -17.27 -3.42 -10.17
CA SER A 103 -18.22 -2.45 -9.63
C SER A 103 -17.57 -1.10 -9.31
N VAL A 104 -16.32 -1.08 -8.88
CA VAL A 104 -15.53 0.12 -8.62
C VAL A 104 -14.88 0.62 -9.90
N ASN A 105 -14.32 -0.31 -10.70
CA ASN A 105 -13.45 -0.01 -11.83
C ASN A 105 -14.19 0.34 -13.13
N SER A 106 -15.50 0.04 -13.25
CA SER A 106 -16.24 0.22 -14.52
C SER A 106 -16.29 1.68 -14.97
N GLY A 107 -16.30 2.65 -14.05
CA GLY A 107 -16.25 4.07 -14.39
C GLY A 107 -14.92 4.45 -15.07
N ALA A 108 -13.80 4.11 -14.46
CA ALA A 108 -12.45 4.32 -15.00
C ALA A 108 -12.29 3.56 -16.34
N TYR A 109 -12.73 2.31 -16.41
CA TYR A 109 -12.67 1.51 -17.62
C TYR A 109 -13.37 2.22 -18.81
N GLN A 110 -14.62 2.66 -18.60
CA GLN A 110 -15.41 3.34 -19.64
C GLN A 110 -14.81 4.70 -20.02
N TYR A 111 -14.41 5.49 -19.02
CA TYR A 111 -13.80 6.79 -19.24
C TYR A 111 -12.53 6.67 -20.07
N LEU A 112 -11.58 5.87 -19.63
CA LEU A 112 -10.28 5.69 -20.28
C LEU A 112 -10.42 5.12 -21.71
N THR A 113 -11.24 4.08 -21.91
CA THR A 113 -11.45 3.51 -23.25
C THR A 113 -12.10 4.50 -24.21
N SER A 114 -13.03 5.34 -23.73
CA SER A 114 -13.67 6.39 -24.56
C SER A 114 -12.67 7.49 -24.99
N HIS A 115 -11.52 7.61 -24.31
CA HIS A 115 -10.44 8.55 -24.62
C HIS A 115 -9.24 7.88 -25.33
N GLY A 116 -9.40 6.66 -25.83
CA GLY A 116 -8.39 5.98 -26.65
C GLY A 116 -7.38 5.15 -25.87
N VAL A 117 -7.40 5.19 -24.54
CA VAL A 117 -6.53 4.37 -23.68
C VAL A 117 -6.87 2.88 -23.84
N LYS A 118 -5.85 2.02 -23.94
CA LYS A 118 -6.03 0.58 -24.00
C LYS A 118 -6.22 0.01 -22.61
N VAL A 119 -7.43 -0.37 -22.25
CA VAL A 119 -7.77 -0.96 -20.96
C VAL A 119 -8.17 -2.41 -21.12
N VAL A 120 -7.65 -3.29 -20.28
CA VAL A 120 -8.05 -4.70 -20.18
C VAL A 120 -8.46 -5.02 -18.76
N TRP A 121 -9.37 -5.99 -18.62
CA TRP A 121 -9.62 -6.62 -17.35
C TRP A 121 -8.51 -7.58 -17.01
N SER A 122 -8.23 -7.77 -15.72
CA SER A 122 -7.20 -8.69 -15.24
C SER A 122 -7.48 -10.14 -15.63
N TRP A 123 -6.43 -10.95 -15.70
CA TRP A 123 -6.53 -12.36 -16.01
C TRP A 123 -7.10 -13.15 -14.83
N SER A 124 -8.07 -14.02 -15.09
CA SER A 124 -8.72 -14.87 -14.07
C SER A 124 -7.82 -15.97 -13.47
N LYS A 125 -6.54 -16.03 -13.88
CA LYS A 125 -5.53 -16.93 -13.31
C LYS A 125 -5.30 -16.64 -11.82
N TYR A 126 -5.32 -15.37 -11.44
CA TYR A 126 -5.10 -14.93 -10.07
C TYR A 126 -6.43 -14.74 -9.33
N GLN A 127 -6.40 -14.89 -8.00
CA GLN A 127 -7.58 -14.64 -7.19
C GLN A 127 -8.01 -13.18 -7.32
N TYR A 128 -7.04 -12.26 -7.18
CA TYR A 128 -7.14 -10.85 -7.48
C TYR A 128 -5.86 -10.38 -8.17
N THR A 129 -5.94 -9.37 -9.02
CA THR A 129 -4.80 -8.55 -9.42
C THR A 129 -4.76 -7.37 -8.48
N HIS A 130 -4.14 -7.60 -7.31
CA HIS A 130 -4.12 -6.65 -6.20
C HIS A 130 -2.91 -5.71 -6.24
N GLN A 131 -2.05 -5.85 -7.25
CA GLN A 131 -0.92 -4.95 -7.54
C GLN A 131 -1.40 -3.51 -7.79
N LYS A 132 -0.62 -2.52 -7.34
CA LYS A 132 -0.87 -1.10 -7.53
C LYS A 132 0.43 -0.46 -8.03
N THR A 133 0.56 -0.34 -9.37
CA THR A 133 1.82 0.08 -10.00
C THR A 133 1.55 0.96 -11.21
N VAL A 134 2.39 1.99 -11.37
CA VAL A 134 2.43 2.85 -12.57
C VAL A 134 3.86 2.87 -13.09
N VAL A 135 4.07 2.41 -14.31
CA VAL A 135 5.37 2.48 -14.99
C VAL A 135 5.36 3.63 -15.99
N ILE A 136 6.33 4.52 -15.90
CA ILE A 136 6.47 5.71 -16.72
C ILE A 136 7.68 5.56 -17.64
N ASP A 137 7.46 5.69 -18.96
CA ASP A 137 8.46 5.70 -20.00
C ASP A 137 9.44 4.50 -20.02
N GLY A 138 9.10 3.41 -19.30
CA GLY A 138 10.00 2.28 -19.06
C GLY A 138 11.26 2.66 -18.26
N ALA A 139 11.21 3.75 -17.51
CA ALA A 139 12.34 4.32 -16.79
C ALA A 139 12.09 4.46 -15.27
N GLU A 140 10.85 4.60 -14.87
CA GLU A 140 10.44 4.73 -13.47
C GLU A 140 9.20 3.87 -13.21
N ALA A 141 9.13 3.24 -12.04
CA ALA A 141 7.96 2.53 -11.55
C ALA A 141 7.52 3.12 -10.20
N VAL A 142 6.25 3.44 -10.06
CA VAL A 142 5.66 3.79 -8.77
C VAL A 142 5.01 2.53 -8.22
N ILE A 143 5.54 1.99 -7.13
CA ILE A 143 5.02 0.82 -6.41
C ILE A 143 4.29 1.32 -5.18
N MET A 144 3.02 0.93 -5.00
CA MET A 144 2.15 1.55 -4.00
C MET A 144 1.49 0.51 -3.11
N THR A 145 1.28 0.87 -1.85
CA THR A 145 0.31 0.18 -1.00
C THR A 145 -1.12 0.63 -1.33
N ALA A 146 -1.27 1.87 -1.80
CA ALA A 146 -2.53 2.55 -2.06
C ALA A 146 -3.18 2.18 -3.39
N ASN A 147 -4.51 2.10 -3.40
CA ASN A 147 -5.32 2.13 -4.61
C ASN A 147 -5.44 3.56 -5.17
N LEU A 148 -5.79 3.72 -6.44
CA LEU A 148 -6.18 5.01 -7.00
C LEU A 148 -7.67 5.29 -6.72
N THR A 149 -8.02 5.41 -5.44
CA THR A 149 -9.38 5.64 -4.93
C THR A 149 -9.41 6.86 -4.02
N ARG A 150 -9.66 8.01 -4.61
CA ARG A 150 -9.49 9.33 -3.98
C ARG A 150 -10.23 9.50 -2.66
N THR A 151 -11.33 8.78 -2.45
CA THR A 151 -12.13 8.84 -1.23
C THR A 151 -11.33 8.47 0.02
N TYR A 152 -10.35 7.60 -0.11
CA TYR A 152 -9.56 7.09 1.03
C TYR A 152 -8.31 7.91 1.33
N TYR A 153 -7.80 8.71 0.39
CA TYR A 153 -6.53 9.44 0.56
C TYR A 153 -6.42 10.27 1.85
N PRO A 154 -7.45 11.01 2.28
CA PRO A 154 -7.32 11.85 3.47
C PRO A 154 -7.22 11.07 4.79
N THR A 155 -7.62 9.81 4.81
CA THR A 155 -7.84 9.03 6.03
C THR A 155 -7.07 7.71 6.07
N SER A 156 -6.26 7.42 5.05
CA SER A 156 -5.46 6.19 4.98
C SER A 156 -3.98 6.44 5.16
N ARG A 157 -3.32 5.56 5.89
CA ARG A 157 -1.88 5.44 5.90
C ARG A 157 -1.44 4.55 4.75
N ASP A 158 -0.80 5.16 3.77
CA ASP A 158 -0.24 4.49 2.61
C ASP A 158 1.17 4.97 2.30
N PHE A 159 1.88 4.16 1.52
CA PHE A 159 3.25 4.42 1.09
C PHE A 159 3.39 4.16 -0.40
N LEU A 160 4.11 5.04 -1.09
CA LEU A 160 4.40 4.91 -2.50
C LEU A 160 5.91 5.09 -2.70
N VAL A 161 6.55 4.18 -3.41
CA VAL A 161 7.97 4.26 -3.72
C VAL A 161 8.14 4.48 -5.22
N VAL A 162 8.94 5.47 -5.60
CA VAL A 162 9.37 5.68 -6.98
C VAL A 162 10.69 4.96 -7.16
N ASP A 163 10.68 3.90 -7.94
CA ASP A 163 11.84 3.10 -8.28
C ASP A 163 12.30 3.42 -9.71
N SER A 164 13.58 3.75 -9.87
CA SER A 164 14.21 4.02 -11.16
C SER A 164 15.34 3.04 -11.48
N ASN A 165 15.44 1.93 -10.75
CA ASN A 165 16.40 0.88 -11.06
C ASN A 165 16.02 0.21 -12.39
N PRO A 166 16.90 0.21 -13.41
CA PRO A 166 16.55 -0.32 -14.72
C PRO A 166 16.23 -1.82 -14.72
N ALA A 167 16.82 -2.61 -13.82
CA ALA A 167 16.54 -4.04 -13.73
C ALA A 167 15.14 -4.29 -13.16
N ASP A 168 14.74 -3.52 -12.15
CA ASP A 168 13.42 -3.59 -11.52
C ASP A 168 12.35 -3.13 -12.50
N VAL A 169 12.52 -1.96 -13.12
CA VAL A 169 11.58 -1.42 -14.12
C VAL A 169 11.41 -2.38 -15.30
N ALA A 170 12.50 -3.02 -15.78
CA ALA A 170 12.42 -4.00 -16.86
C ALA A 170 11.64 -5.26 -16.44
N ALA A 171 11.86 -5.77 -15.22
CA ALA A 171 11.13 -6.92 -14.69
C ALA A 171 9.64 -6.61 -14.50
N ILE A 172 9.30 -5.43 -13.95
CA ILE A 172 7.92 -4.97 -13.79
C ILE A 172 7.23 -4.83 -15.14
N SER A 173 7.90 -4.24 -16.14
CA SER A 173 7.36 -4.06 -17.49
C SER A 173 7.09 -5.40 -18.18
N ALA A 174 7.99 -6.39 -18.01
CA ALA A 174 7.80 -7.73 -18.58
C ALA A 174 6.57 -8.45 -17.97
N VAL A 175 6.37 -8.30 -16.67
CA VAL A 175 5.17 -8.84 -15.99
C VAL A 175 3.90 -8.11 -16.46
N PHE A 176 3.95 -6.78 -16.56
CA PHE A 176 2.83 -6.00 -17.08
C PHE A 176 2.44 -6.44 -18.50
N ASP A 177 3.41 -6.60 -19.40
CA ASP A 177 3.16 -7.04 -20.78
C ASP A 177 2.46 -8.40 -20.84
N ALA A 178 2.89 -9.33 -19.98
CA ALA A 178 2.29 -10.66 -19.90
C ALA A 178 0.86 -10.61 -19.32
N ASP A 179 0.66 -9.87 -18.22
CA ASP A 179 -0.65 -9.73 -17.58
C ASP A 179 -1.65 -9.00 -18.50
N PHE A 180 -1.19 -7.99 -19.24
CA PHE A 180 -1.99 -7.29 -20.26
C PHE A 180 -2.41 -8.20 -21.42
N ALA A 181 -1.55 -9.15 -21.79
CA ALA A 181 -1.81 -10.13 -22.85
C ALA A 181 -2.48 -11.42 -22.35
N HIS A 182 -2.77 -11.54 -21.05
CA HIS A 182 -3.21 -12.78 -20.38
C HIS A 182 -2.27 -13.97 -20.68
N ALA A 183 -0.98 -13.72 -20.63
CA ALA A 183 0.06 -14.69 -20.89
C ALA A 183 0.78 -15.10 -19.59
N ALA A 184 1.30 -16.33 -19.56
CA ALA A 184 2.08 -16.80 -18.42
C ALA A 184 3.45 -16.10 -18.42
N VAL A 185 3.92 -15.73 -17.24
CA VAL A 185 5.24 -15.16 -17.00
C VAL A 185 5.80 -15.69 -15.68
N THR A 186 7.11 -15.90 -15.65
CA THR A 186 7.86 -16.00 -14.40
C THR A 186 8.45 -14.63 -14.13
N PRO A 187 8.02 -13.94 -13.07
CA PRO A 187 8.56 -12.62 -12.73
C PRO A 187 10.08 -12.70 -12.51
N GLY A 188 10.80 -11.67 -12.95
CA GLY A 188 12.21 -11.51 -12.62
C GLY A 188 12.35 -10.83 -11.25
N ASP A 189 13.42 -11.18 -10.52
CA ASP A 189 13.68 -10.62 -9.19
C ASP A 189 14.10 -9.14 -9.22
N GLY A 190 14.48 -8.62 -10.40
CA GLY A 190 15.09 -7.29 -10.46
C GLY A 190 16.31 -7.23 -9.53
N THR A 191 16.34 -6.23 -8.66
CA THR A 191 17.34 -6.14 -7.58
C THR A 191 16.80 -6.82 -6.30
N ASP A 192 15.62 -6.44 -5.85
CA ASP A 192 14.97 -6.98 -4.64
C ASP A 192 13.44 -6.86 -4.73
N LEU A 193 12.85 -7.12 -5.90
CA LEU A 193 11.40 -7.16 -6.09
C LEU A 193 10.80 -8.36 -5.36
N VAL A 194 9.57 -8.19 -4.88
CA VAL A 194 8.78 -9.21 -4.21
C VAL A 194 7.51 -9.44 -5.02
N TRP A 195 7.23 -10.70 -5.37
CA TRP A 195 6.11 -11.04 -6.24
C TRP A 195 5.18 -12.08 -5.63
N SER A 196 3.89 -11.80 -5.56
CA SER A 196 2.86 -12.82 -5.37
C SER A 196 2.30 -13.28 -6.73
N PRO A 197 1.99 -14.58 -6.83
CA PRO A 197 2.14 -15.68 -5.87
C PRO A 197 3.47 -16.43 -5.99
N THR A 198 4.57 -15.76 -6.38
CA THR A 198 5.83 -16.40 -6.77
C THR A 198 6.77 -16.64 -5.60
N ASP A 199 7.16 -15.58 -4.87
CA ASP A 199 8.19 -15.61 -3.84
C ASP A 199 7.91 -14.72 -2.62
N SER A 200 6.76 -14.03 -2.59
CA SER A 200 6.42 -13.06 -1.56
C SER A 200 6.51 -13.65 -0.16
N GLN A 201 5.87 -14.79 0.11
CA GLN A 201 5.92 -15.42 1.42
C GLN A 201 7.34 -15.70 1.85
N GLN A 202 8.14 -16.34 0.98
CA GLN A 202 9.53 -16.67 1.28
C GLN A 202 10.38 -15.42 1.57
N LYS A 203 10.24 -14.36 0.77
CA LYS A 203 11.03 -13.12 0.94
C LYS A 203 10.61 -12.36 2.19
N LEU A 204 9.31 -12.24 2.47
CA LEU A 204 8.83 -11.57 3.70
C LEU A 204 9.27 -12.33 4.95
N LEU A 205 9.14 -13.65 4.96
CA LEU A 205 9.67 -14.49 6.05
C LEU A 205 11.19 -14.34 6.22
N ALA A 206 11.94 -14.21 5.11
CA ALA A 206 13.39 -13.99 5.18
C ALA A 206 13.74 -12.63 5.80
N VAL A 207 12.97 -11.56 5.54
CA VAL A 207 13.13 -10.25 6.21
C VAL A 207 12.88 -10.37 7.71
N ILE A 208 11.76 -11.00 8.10
CA ILE A 208 11.37 -11.15 9.52
C ILE A 208 12.38 -12.04 10.28
N ASN A 209 12.72 -13.19 9.70
CA ASN A 209 13.62 -14.15 10.33
C ASN A 209 15.08 -13.64 10.42
N GLY A 210 15.48 -12.77 9.48
CA GLY A 210 16.79 -12.14 9.46
C GLY A 210 16.97 -10.98 10.44
N ALA A 211 15.88 -10.46 11.01
CA ALA A 211 15.94 -9.36 11.95
C ALA A 211 16.63 -9.77 13.26
N THR A 212 17.49 -8.89 13.77
CA THR A 212 18.33 -9.13 14.95
C THR A 212 18.11 -8.13 16.09
N SER A 213 17.52 -6.96 15.80
CA SER A 213 17.33 -5.90 16.80
C SER A 213 15.90 -5.39 16.86
N SER A 214 15.28 -5.12 15.71
CA SER A 214 13.92 -4.54 15.68
C SER A 214 13.14 -4.92 14.43
N LEU A 215 11.81 -5.01 14.60
CA LEU A 215 10.82 -5.13 13.51
C LEU A 215 9.72 -4.12 13.74
N ARG A 216 9.42 -3.32 12.72
CA ARG A 216 8.28 -2.40 12.69
C ARG A 216 7.41 -2.76 11.50
N ILE A 217 6.15 -3.04 11.77
CA ILE A 217 5.24 -3.64 10.80
C ILE A 217 3.97 -2.82 10.68
N TYR A 218 3.68 -2.32 9.48
CA TYR A 218 2.34 -1.89 9.12
C TYR A 218 1.60 -3.04 8.47
N SER A 219 0.38 -3.30 8.91
CA SER A 219 -0.42 -4.43 8.45
C SER A 219 -1.88 -4.05 8.31
N GLU A 220 -2.41 -4.10 7.09
CA GLU A 220 -3.85 -4.04 6.87
C GLU A 220 -4.51 -5.37 7.26
N GLU A 221 -3.94 -6.50 6.83
CA GLU A 221 -4.42 -7.84 7.18
C GLU A 221 -3.34 -8.62 7.93
N MET A 222 -3.70 -9.22 9.07
CA MET A 222 -2.84 -10.11 9.85
C MET A 222 -3.52 -11.48 9.98
N GLY A 223 -3.48 -12.24 8.89
CA GLY A 223 -4.20 -13.52 8.78
C GLY A 223 -3.35 -14.65 8.17
N ASP A 224 -2.02 -14.47 8.04
CA ASP A 224 -1.10 -15.53 7.62
C ASP A 224 -0.37 -16.11 8.83
N THR A 225 -0.63 -17.39 9.12
CA THR A 225 -0.08 -18.05 10.31
C THR A 225 1.45 -18.16 10.27
N GLU A 226 2.08 -18.30 9.09
CA GLU A 226 3.55 -18.39 8.99
C GLU A 226 4.19 -17.03 9.28
N VAL A 227 3.56 -15.94 8.87
CA VAL A 227 4.00 -14.59 9.23
C VAL A 227 3.84 -14.35 10.73
N GLU A 228 2.67 -14.71 11.31
CA GLU A 228 2.46 -14.60 12.77
C GLU A 228 3.50 -15.40 13.56
N ASP A 229 3.75 -16.66 13.17
CA ASP A 229 4.75 -17.52 13.81
C ASP A 229 6.16 -16.92 13.73
N ALA A 230 6.54 -16.37 12.57
CA ALA A 230 7.83 -15.73 12.38
C ALA A 230 8.01 -14.48 13.28
N LEU A 231 6.96 -13.68 13.48
CA LEU A 231 6.97 -12.53 14.39
C LEU A 231 7.10 -12.97 15.85
N ILE A 232 6.37 -14.01 16.26
CA ILE A 232 6.47 -14.64 17.59
C ILE A 232 7.88 -15.15 17.83
N ASP A 233 8.47 -15.83 16.86
CA ASP A 233 9.81 -16.37 16.98
C ASP A 233 10.88 -15.26 16.99
N ALA A 234 10.66 -14.16 16.27
CA ALA A 234 11.51 -12.97 16.38
C ALA A 234 11.47 -12.37 17.78
N ALA A 235 10.28 -12.20 18.38
CA ALA A 235 10.13 -11.72 19.75
C ALA A 235 10.83 -12.66 20.77
N LYS A 236 10.68 -13.98 20.63
CA LYS A 236 11.38 -14.98 21.45
C LYS A 236 12.92 -14.90 21.33
N ARG A 237 13.43 -14.49 20.14
CA ARG A 237 14.87 -14.24 19.95
C ARG A 237 15.36 -12.95 20.62
N GLY A 238 14.46 -12.13 21.17
CA GLY A 238 14.75 -10.84 21.80
C GLY A 238 14.75 -9.66 20.83
N VAL A 239 14.18 -9.81 19.63
CA VAL A 239 13.94 -8.71 18.69
C VAL A 239 12.80 -7.86 19.23
N ASP A 240 12.93 -6.52 19.22
CA ASP A 240 11.82 -5.59 19.52
C ASP A 240 10.84 -5.58 18.36
N VAL A 241 9.72 -6.30 18.50
CA VAL A 241 8.70 -6.45 17.47
C VAL A 241 7.50 -5.57 17.79
N GLN A 242 7.19 -4.67 16.87
CA GLN A 242 6.06 -3.74 16.96
C GLN A 242 5.18 -3.84 15.71
N VAL A 243 3.87 -3.99 15.90
CA VAL A 243 2.87 -4.03 14.82
C VAL A 243 1.91 -2.87 14.98
N CYS A 244 1.74 -2.08 13.92
CA CYS A 244 0.71 -1.05 13.77
C CYS A 244 -0.26 -1.52 12.69
N GLY A 245 -1.43 -2.00 13.09
CA GLY A 245 -2.33 -2.68 12.19
C GLY A 245 -3.72 -2.10 12.10
N GLU A 246 -4.49 -2.61 11.13
CA GLU A 246 -5.93 -2.41 11.05
C GLU A 246 -6.64 -3.53 11.82
N ASN A 247 -7.79 -3.21 12.44
CA ASN A 247 -8.61 -4.20 13.16
C ASN A 247 -10.08 -3.82 13.13
N GLU A 248 -10.62 -3.66 11.93
CA GLU A 248 -12.02 -3.34 11.76
C GLU A 248 -12.90 -4.49 12.27
N ASP A 249 -13.95 -4.14 13.03
CA ASP A 249 -14.87 -5.09 13.66
C ASP A 249 -14.19 -6.19 14.51
N GLY A 250 -12.91 -6.02 14.87
CA GLY A 250 -12.15 -7.01 15.64
C GLY A 250 -11.73 -8.26 14.87
N GLU A 251 -11.62 -8.15 13.53
CA GLU A 251 -11.29 -9.27 12.65
C GLU A 251 -9.99 -9.97 13.05
N TYR A 252 -8.99 -9.20 13.47
CA TYR A 252 -7.65 -9.71 13.84
C TYR A 252 -7.44 -9.84 15.36
N ASN A 253 -8.48 -9.76 16.19
CA ASN A 253 -8.35 -9.88 17.64
C ASN A 253 -7.60 -11.15 18.08
N SER A 254 -7.86 -12.29 17.42
CA SER A 254 -7.20 -13.56 17.76
C SER A 254 -5.70 -13.53 17.44
N ALA A 255 -5.34 -13.03 16.26
CA ALA A 255 -3.95 -12.87 15.83
C ALA A 255 -3.20 -11.89 16.74
N TYR A 256 -3.78 -10.73 16.99
CA TYR A 256 -3.16 -9.72 17.85
C TYR A 256 -2.99 -10.16 19.30
N SER A 257 -3.97 -10.89 19.87
CA SER A 257 -3.83 -11.47 21.21
C SER A 257 -2.70 -12.49 21.26
N ARG A 258 -2.64 -13.40 20.27
CA ARG A 258 -1.59 -14.41 20.15
C ARG A 258 -0.18 -13.79 20.02
N LEU A 259 -0.05 -12.73 19.24
CA LEU A 259 1.19 -11.97 19.09
C LEU A 259 1.57 -11.25 20.39
N ALA A 260 0.62 -10.58 21.05
CA ALA A 260 0.85 -9.87 22.31
C ALA A 260 1.25 -10.82 23.45
N ASP A 261 0.64 -11.99 23.56
CA ASP A 261 0.97 -13.05 24.53
C ASP A 261 2.41 -13.55 24.36
N ALA A 262 2.97 -13.42 23.16
CA ALA A 262 4.36 -13.78 22.85
C ALA A 262 5.36 -12.62 23.00
N GLY A 263 4.91 -11.44 23.44
CA GLY A 263 5.74 -10.27 23.68
C GLY A 263 5.86 -9.32 22.49
N VAL A 264 5.04 -9.47 21.46
CA VAL A 264 4.94 -8.49 20.36
C VAL A 264 4.10 -7.30 20.84
N HIS A 265 4.57 -6.09 20.60
CA HIS A 265 3.84 -4.87 20.94
C HIS A 265 2.86 -4.51 19.82
N ILE A 266 1.56 -4.43 20.13
CA ILE A 266 0.50 -4.18 19.15
C ILE A 266 -0.15 -2.82 19.39
N SER A 267 -0.21 -2.03 18.33
CA SER A 267 -1.07 -0.85 18.21
C SER A 267 -1.98 -1.04 16.99
N TYR A 268 -3.26 -0.74 17.11
CA TYR A 268 -4.21 -0.93 16.00
C TYR A 268 -5.17 0.23 15.84
N TYR A 269 -5.74 0.30 14.65
CA TYR A 269 -6.75 1.26 14.23
C TYR A 269 -8.01 0.52 13.81
N SER A 270 -9.13 1.24 13.73
CA SER A 270 -10.41 0.77 13.22
C SER A 270 -11.22 1.98 12.75
N SER A 271 -12.37 1.77 12.12
CA SER A 271 -13.25 2.87 11.67
C SER A 271 -13.60 3.87 12.78
N SER A 272 -13.62 3.42 14.03
CA SER A 272 -13.87 4.29 15.20
C SER A 272 -12.78 5.35 15.42
N THR A 273 -11.57 5.14 14.90
CA THR A 273 -10.46 6.09 14.98
C THR A 273 -10.52 7.17 13.89
N GLY A 274 -11.29 6.95 12.83
CA GLY A 274 -11.34 7.82 11.65
C GLY A 274 -10.06 7.83 10.82
N PHE A 275 -9.18 6.84 11.03
CA PHE A 275 -7.93 6.66 10.31
C PHE A 275 -7.71 5.17 10.04
N TYR A 276 -7.29 4.84 8.83
CA TYR A 276 -7.16 3.46 8.34
C TYR A 276 -5.70 3.13 8.05
N ILE A 277 -5.23 2.00 8.54
CA ILE A 277 -3.89 1.49 8.23
C ILE A 277 -3.98 0.57 7.01
N HIS A 278 -3.70 1.12 5.84
CA HIS A 278 -3.69 0.38 4.57
C HIS A 278 -2.27 -0.01 4.13
N GLY A 279 -1.25 0.48 4.83
CA GLY A 279 0.16 0.17 4.56
C GLY A 279 0.49 -1.31 4.79
N LYS A 280 1.32 -1.88 3.91
CA LYS A 280 1.95 -3.19 4.03
C LYS A 280 3.45 -2.97 4.00
N VAL A 281 4.06 -2.94 5.20
CA VAL A 281 5.46 -2.56 5.38
C VAL A 281 6.10 -3.43 6.46
N ILE A 282 7.32 -3.89 6.20
CA ILE A 282 8.16 -4.57 7.20
C ILE A 282 9.51 -3.87 7.24
N GLU A 283 9.76 -3.04 8.25
CA GLU A 283 11.07 -2.45 8.49
C GLU A 283 11.84 -3.29 9.51
N ALA A 284 13.00 -3.79 9.11
CA ALA A 284 13.89 -4.60 9.94
C ALA A 284 15.16 -3.84 10.29
N ASP A 285 15.58 -3.95 11.55
CA ASP A 285 16.89 -3.54 12.08
C ASP A 285 17.24 -2.05 11.85
N TYR A 286 16.24 -1.16 11.88
CA TYR A 286 16.47 0.28 11.74
C TYR A 286 17.57 0.80 12.67
N GLY A 287 18.46 1.61 12.11
CA GLY A 287 19.62 2.17 12.84
C GLY A 287 20.86 1.28 12.82
N THR A 288 20.82 0.14 12.13
CA THR A 288 21.98 -0.75 11.95
C THR A 288 22.45 -0.77 10.49
N ALA A 289 23.61 -1.39 10.23
CA ALA A 289 24.13 -1.58 8.88
C ALA A 289 23.32 -2.60 8.03
N HIS A 290 22.42 -3.35 8.66
CA HIS A 290 21.57 -4.37 8.03
C HIS A 290 20.13 -3.91 7.86
N ALA A 291 19.85 -2.64 8.13
CA ALA A 291 18.52 -2.07 8.02
C ALA A 291 17.97 -2.20 6.59
N LYS A 292 16.74 -2.66 6.50
CA LYS A 292 16.00 -2.76 5.24
C LYS A 292 14.50 -2.62 5.50
N VAL A 293 13.76 -2.25 4.47
CA VAL A 293 12.30 -2.17 4.54
C VAL A 293 11.67 -2.77 3.30
N PHE A 294 10.70 -3.64 3.49
CA PHE A 294 9.74 -4.07 2.49
C PHE A 294 8.57 -3.09 2.43
N ILE A 295 8.16 -2.71 1.22
CA ILE A 295 6.97 -1.89 0.93
C ILE A 295 6.29 -2.48 -0.30
N GLY A 296 4.99 -2.81 -0.22
CA GLY A 296 4.30 -3.40 -1.35
C GLY A 296 2.78 -3.46 -1.21
N SER A 297 2.15 -4.18 -2.11
CA SER A 297 0.71 -4.40 -2.10
C SER A 297 0.31 -5.65 -1.31
N GLU A 298 1.26 -6.48 -0.93
CA GLU A 298 1.07 -7.77 -0.29
C GLU A 298 0.54 -7.62 1.14
N ASN A 299 -0.69 -8.04 1.37
CA ASN A 299 -1.24 -8.25 2.70
C ASN A 299 -0.65 -9.52 3.34
N PHE A 300 -0.59 -9.57 4.67
CA PHE A 300 -0.11 -10.76 5.38
C PHE A 300 -1.26 -11.76 5.56
N SER A 301 -1.73 -12.25 4.41
CA SER A 301 -2.78 -13.27 4.32
C SER A 301 -2.41 -14.28 3.22
N SER A 302 -2.81 -15.54 3.40
CA SER A 302 -2.52 -16.61 2.44
C SER A 302 -3.13 -16.35 1.05
N THR A 303 -4.22 -15.59 0.97
CA THR A 303 -4.78 -15.18 -0.31
C THR A 303 -3.85 -14.22 -1.03
N SER A 304 -3.34 -13.23 -0.33
CA SER A 304 -2.42 -12.23 -0.88
C SER A 304 -1.09 -12.86 -1.28
N LEU A 305 -0.50 -13.66 -0.40
CA LEU A 305 0.85 -14.19 -0.60
C LEU A 305 0.90 -15.35 -1.62
N ASP A 306 -0.18 -16.17 -1.72
CA ASP A 306 -0.14 -17.41 -2.50
C ASP A 306 -1.01 -17.39 -3.76
N ARG A 307 -1.94 -16.45 -3.91
CA ARG A 307 -2.97 -16.52 -4.96
C ARG A 307 -3.21 -15.25 -5.74
N ASN A 308 -2.86 -14.09 -5.19
CA ASN A 308 -3.01 -12.81 -5.87
C ASN A 308 -1.83 -12.52 -6.81
N ARG A 309 -2.02 -11.60 -7.76
CA ARG A 309 -0.93 -10.88 -8.41
C ARG A 309 -0.64 -9.63 -7.60
N GLU A 310 0.54 -9.58 -6.96
CA GLU A 310 0.99 -8.48 -6.13
C GLU A 310 2.45 -8.12 -6.44
N LEU A 311 2.86 -6.92 -6.04
CA LEU A 311 4.23 -6.44 -6.18
C LEU A 311 4.62 -5.59 -4.98
N GLY A 312 5.78 -5.90 -4.44
CA GLY A 312 6.53 -5.08 -3.50
C GLY A 312 8.01 -5.03 -3.84
N LEU A 313 8.74 -4.28 -3.05
CA LEU A 313 10.20 -4.24 -3.14
C LEU A 313 10.82 -4.11 -1.75
N ILE A 314 12.10 -4.54 -1.63
CA ILE A 314 12.90 -4.39 -0.42
C ILE A 314 13.98 -3.34 -0.71
N VAL A 315 14.02 -2.28 0.09
CA VAL A 315 15.00 -1.19 -0.06
C VAL A 315 15.80 -0.97 1.22
N SER A 316 17.00 -0.41 1.07
CA SER A 316 17.89 -0.05 2.18
C SER A 316 18.31 1.43 2.13
N ASP A 317 17.54 2.27 1.41
CA ASP A 317 17.79 3.70 1.33
C ASP A 317 17.63 4.37 2.70
N PRO A 318 18.64 5.09 3.23
CA PRO A 318 18.58 5.67 4.57
C PRO A 318 17.48 6.72 4.76
N ALA A 319 17.09 7.46 3.70
CA ALA A 319 16.01 8.44 3.78
C ALA A 319 14.65 7.74 3.87
N VAL A 320 14.44 6.66 3.10
CA VAL A 320 13.25 5.81 3.19
C VAL A 320 13.13 5.21 4.57
N LEU A 321 14.17 4.54 5.07
CA LEU A 321 14.20 3.93 6.39
C LEU A 321 13.88 4.95 7.49
N SER A 322 14.52 6.11 7.48
CA SER A 322 14.30 7.16 8.50
C SER A 322 12.86 7.69 8.48
N ALA A 323 12.28 7.84 7.29
CA ALA A 323 10.91 8.34 7.14
C ALA A 323 9.87 7.30 7.60
N ILE A 324 10.07 6.02 7.26
CA ILE A 324 9.23 4.91 7.75
C ILE A 324 9.31 4.84 9.27
N ALA A 325 10.51 4.78 9.86
CA ALA A 325 10.69 4.70 11.30
C ALA A 325 10.01 5.85 12.06
N SER A 326 10.16 7.08 11.56
CA SER A 326 9.55 8.27 12.16
C SER A 326 8.03 8.26 12.08
N THR A 327 7.48 7.87 10.92
CA THR A 327 6.04 7.77 10.69
C THR A 327 5.45 6.66 11.54
N PHE A 328 6.10 5.50 11.58
CA PHE A 328 5.69 4.36 12.39
C PHE A 328 5.60 4.73 13.87
N ALA A 329 6.63 5.38 14.43
CA ALA A 329 6.64 5.77 15.83
C ALA A 329 5.46 6.68 16.20
N ALA A 330 5.10 7.62 15.30
CA ALA A 330 3.97 8.52 15.51
C ALA A 330 2.61 7.79 15.43
N ASP A 331 2.44 6.89 14.46
CA ASP A 331 1.20 6.13 14.30
C ASP A 331 1.05 5.08 15.40
N PHE A 332 2.12 4.37 15.74
CA PHE A 332 2.11 3.38 16.81
C PHE A 332 1.67 4.00 18.15
N GLN A 333 2.15 5.20 18.46
CA GLN A 333 1.80 5.91 19.70
C GLN A 333 0.32 6.33 19.74
N ARG A 334 -0.31 6.61 18.57
CA ARG A 334 -1.69 7.12 18.49
C ARG A 334 -2.75 6.04 18.47
N GLY A 335 -2.42 4.85 18.02
CA GLY A 335 -3.37 3.74 17.90
C GLY A 335 -3.84 3.21 19.25
N GLN A 336 -4.78 2.29 19.22
CA GLN A 336 -5.23 1.56 20.40
C GLN A 336 -4.25 0.42 20.68
N HIS A 337 -3.87 0.22 21.94
CA HIS A 337 -2.89 -0.81 22.30
C HIS A 337 -3.59 -2.06 22.83
N VAL A 338 -3.11 -3.23 22.39
CA VAL A 338 -3.43 -4.49 23.04
C VAL A 338 -2.58 -4.59 24.31
N PRO A 339 -3.19 -4.83 25.49
CA PRO A 339 -2.42 -5.04 26.70
C PRO A 339 -1.46 -6.22 26.53
N SER A 340 -0.19 -6.04 26.88
CA SER A 340 0.75 -7.15 27.04
C SER A 340 0.39 -7.97 28.30
N ALA A 341 0.51 -9.28 28.22
CA ALA A 341 0.21 -10.21 29.32
C ALA A 341 1.14 -10.02 30.53
#